data_f6bb583d2b54d6c58dfb0690fc3c3763
#
_entry.id   f6bb583d2b54d6c58dfb0690fc3c3763
#
_cell.length_a   1.000
_cell.length_b   1.000
_cell.length_c   1.000
_cell.angle_alpha   90.00
_cell.angle_beta   90.00
_cell.angle_gamma   90.00
#
_symmetry.space_group_name_H-M   'P 1'
#
loop_
_entity.id
_entity.type
_entity.pdbx_description
1 polymer ?
#
loop_
_entity_poly.entity_id
_entity_poly.type
_entity_poly.pdbx_seq_one_letter_code
_entity_poly.pdbx_strand_id
1 'polypeptide(L)'
;MNIGKEKKDGKLTVSIEGALDIRTAPDLSKALEGELDDVNEVVFDMEKTDYTSSAGLRVLLKTFQVMDSKDGRMVIKNVNEDFYDVLKLSGFTDFLEIERT
;
A
#
# COMPACT_ATOMS: atom_id res chain seq x y z
N MET A 1 11.87 8.48 4.56
CA MET A 1 10.83 7.97 3.64
C MET A 1 10.07 9.13 3.05
N ASN A 2 9.85 9.10 1.77
CA ASN A 2 9.03 10.10 1.09
C ASN A 2 7.73 9.47 0.61
N ILE A 3 6.62 10.16 0.81
CA ILE A 3 5.31 9.68 0.40
C ILE A 3 4.72 10.70 -0.56
N GLY A 4 4.38 10.23 -1.77
CA GLY A 4 3.66 11.03 -2.75
C GLY A 4 2.23 10.56 -2.83
N LYS A 5 1.29 11.49 -3.01
CA LYS A 5 -0.13 11.17 -3.15
C LYS A 5 -0.69 11.92 -4.34
N GLU A 6 -1.51 11.24 -5.13
CA GLU A 6 -2.23 11.85 -6.23
C GLU A 6 -3.63 11.26 -6.27
N LYS A 7 -4.64 12.14 -6.27
CA LYS A 7 -6.03 11.72 -6.31
C LYS A 7 -6.67 12.22 -7.60
N LYS A 8 -7.26 11.30 -8.35
CA LYS A 8 -7.90 11.64 -9.62
C LYS A 8 -8.99 10.63 -9.95
N ASP A 9 -10.18 11.14 -10.30
CA ASP A 9 -11.31 10.31 -10.78
C ASP A 9 -11.63 9.13 -9.88
N GLY A 10 -11.63 9.36 -8.55
CA GLY A 10 -11.98 8.34 -7.58
C GLY A 10 -10.85 7.36 -7.28
N LYS A 11 -9.64 7.63 -7.75
CA LYS A 11 -8.47 6.79 -7.53
C LYS A 11 -7.40 7.57 -6.77
N LEU A 12 -6.88 6.98 -5.69
CA LEU A 12 -5.74 7.53 -4.95
C LEU A 12 -4.51 6.69 -5.29
N THR A 13 -3.47 7.35 -5.79
CA THR A 13 -2.18 6.71 -6.03
C THR A 13 -1.21 7.18 -4.96
N VAL A 14 -0.60 6.23 -4.27
CA VAL A 14 0.36 6.50 -3.19
C VAL A 14 1.70 5.91 -3.59
N SER A 15 2.72 6.77 -3.65
CA SER A 15 4.09 6.35 -3.97
C SER A 15 4.94 6.43 -2.71
N ILE A 16 5.72 5.40 -2.45
CA ILE A 16 6.54 5.31 -1.25
C ILE A 16 7.99 5.13 -1.65
N GLU A 17 8.85 6.05 -1.20
CA GLU A 17 10.28 5.98 -1.46
C GLU A 17 11.02 5.69 -0.16
N GLY A 18 11.83 4.63 -0.15
CA GLY A 18 12.60 4.21 1.02
C GLY A 18 12.00 2.98 1.68
N ALA A 19 12.39 2.75 2.93
CA ALA A 19 11.93 1.59 3.68
C ALA A 19 10.60 1.86 4.37
N LEU A 20 9.69 0.89 4.31
CA LEU A 20 8.41 0.95 5.02
C LEU A 20 8.52 0.02 6.24
N ASP A 21 8.98 0.55 7.36
CA ASP A 21 9.27 -0.21 8.57
C ASP A 21 8.54 0.37 9.79
N ILE A 22 8.89 -0.10 10.99
CA ILE A 22 8.22 0.32 12.21
C ILE A 22 8.34 1.81 12.48
N ARG A 23 9.40 2.46 11.98
CA ARG A 23 9.62 3.89 12.16
C ARG A 23 8.80 4.72 11.18
N THR A 24 8.59 4.22 9.97
CA THR A 24 7.94 4.96 8.88
C THR A 24 6.49 4.58 8.67
N ALA A 25 6.06 3.41 9.14
CA ALA A 25 4.66 2.97 9.00
C ALA A 25 3.67 3.98 9.60
N PRO A 26 3.93 4.62 10.76
CA PRO A 26 3.02 5.64 11.26
C PRO A 26 2.86 6.83 10.33
N ASP A 27 3.92 7.20 9.60
CA ASP A 27 3.85 8.31 8.63
C ASP A 27 2.92 7.96 7.48
N LEU A 28 2.98 6.70 7.01
CA LEU A 28 2.08 6.24 5.96
C LEU A 28 0.64 6.21 6.44
N SER A 29 0.42 5.69 7.64
CA SER A 29 -0.90 5.63 8.25
C SER A 29 -1.51 7.03 8.33
N LYS A 30 -0.71 8.00 8.77
CA LYS A 30 -1.16 9.39 8.89
C LYS A 30 -1.44 10.02 7.52
N ALA A 31 -0.61 9.71 6.52
CA ALA A 31 -0.80 10.22 5.17
C ALA A 31 -2.10 9.72 4.54
N LEU A 32 -2.59 8.56 4.96
CA LEU A 32 -3.83 7.97 4.44
C LEU A 32 -5.07 8.42 5.20
N GLU A 33 -4.91 9.08 6.35
CA GLU A 33 -6.04 9.55 7.15
C GLU A 33 -6.94 10.47 6.35
N GLY A 34 -8.23 10.13 6.26
CA GLY A 34 -9.21 10.93 5.53
C GLY A 34 -9.12 10.85 4.02
N GLU A 35 -8.10 10.20 3.48
CA GLU A 35 -7.88 10.16 2.03
C GLU A 35 -8.67 9.05 1.34
N LEU A 36 -9.20 8.09 2.09
CA LEU A 36 -9.90 6.94 1.53
C LEU A 36 -11.40 7.13 1.43
N ASP A 37 -11.94 8.21 2.01
CA ASP A 37 -13.38 8.39 2.14
C ASP A 37 -14.09 8.61 0.80
N ASP A 38 -13.44 9.29 -0.12
CA ASP A 38 -14.05 9.68 -1.40
C ASP A 38 -13.44 8.98 -2.61
N VAL A 39 -12.70 7.90 -2.39
CA VAL A 39 -12.12 7.11 -3.49
C VAL A 39 -12.65 5.69 -3.46
N ASN A 40 -12.70 5.07 -4.63
CA ASN A 40 -13.10 3.66 -4.74
C ASN A 40 -11.94 2.76 -5.18
N GLU A 41 -10.76 3.34 -5.40
CA GLU A 41 -9.57 2.58 -5.75
C GLU A 41 -8.35 3.23 -5.13
N VAL A 42 -7.46 2.39 -4.58
CA VAL A 42 -6.15 2.82 -4.07
C VAL A 42 -5.08 2.01 -4.76
N VAL A 43 -4.07 2.69 -5.28
CA VAL A 43 -2.90 2.05 -5.89
C VAL A 43 -1.68 2.46 -5.10
N PHE A 44 -0.94 1.47 -4.61
CA PHE A 44 0.37 1.70 -3.98
C PHE A 44 1.45 1.42 -5.01
N ASP A 45 2.21 2.45 -5.38
CA ASP A 45 3.33 2.31 -6.30
C ASP A 45 4.60 2.13 -5.47
N MET A 46 5.14 0.93 -5.49
CA MET A 46 6.30 0.54 -4.68
C MET A 46 7.60 0.51 -5.47
N GLU A 47 7.66 1.17 -6.62
CA GLU A 47 8.86 1.17 -7.46
C GLU A 47 10.11 1.59 -6.69
N LYS A 48 9.98 2.56 -5.80
CA LYS A 48 11.11 3.10 -5.03
C LYS A 48 11.11 2.65 -3.57
N THR A 49 10.32 1.63 -3.25
CA THR A 49 10.26 1.08 -1.90
C THR A 49 11.31 -0.03 -1.77
N ASP A 50 12.22 0.14 -0.81
CA ASP A 50 13.34 -0.80 -0.63
C ASP A 50 12.87 -2.13 -0.04
N TYR A 51 12.14 -2.05 1.09
CA TYR A 51 11.60 -3.25 1.73
C TYR A 51 10.48 -2.85 2.69
N THR A 52 9.79 -3.84 3.24
CA THR A 52 8.77 -3.62 4.25
C THR A 52 8.97 -4.56 5.44
N SER A 53 8.51 -4.13 6.61
CA SER A 53 8.43 -4.95 7.80
C SER A 53 6.97 -5.26 8.11
N SER A 54 6.76 -6.05 9.19
CA SER A 54 5.38 -6.37 9.62
C SER A 54 4.56 -5.12 9.95
N ALA A 55 5.21 -4.04 10.41
CA ALA A 55 4.51 -2.79 10.69
C ALA A 55 3.95 -2.18 9.39
N GLY A 56 4.72 -2.21 8.31
CA GLY A 56 4.26 -1.74 7.01
C GLY A 56 3.14 -2.61 6.46
N LEU A 57 3.28 -3.93 6.57
CA LEU A 57 2.25 -4.85 6.13
C LEU A 57 0.93 -4.61 6.85
N ARG A 58 1.00 -4.24 8.13
CA ARG A 58 -0.21 -3.94 8.91
C ARG A 58 -0.95 -2.74 8.36
N VAL A 59 -0.24 -1.69 7.94
CA VAL A 59 -0.87 -0.52 7.33
C VAL A 59 -1.53 -0.89 6.01
N LEU A 60 -0.85 -1.71 5.20
CA LEU A 60 -1.41 -2.19 3.93
C LEU A 60 -2.67 -3.02 4.17
N LEU A 61 -2.65 -3.89 5.18
CA LEU A 61 -3.81 -4.71 5.52
C LEU A 61 -4.99 -3.84 5.96
N LYS A 62 -4.75 -2.86 6.82
CA LYS A 62 -5.80 -1.95 7.27
C LYS A 62 -6.42 -1.19 6.10
N THR A 63 -5.58 -0.73 5.17
CA THR A 63 -6.06 -0.04 3.99
C THR A 63 -6.93 -0.96 3.15
N PHE A 64 -6.51 -2.21 2.97
CA PHE A 64 -7.31 -3.20 2.26
C PHE A 64 -8.67 -3.40 2.92
N GLN A 65 -8.69 -3.52 4.25
CA GLN A 65 -9.93 -3.74 4.98
C GLN A 65 -10.91 -2.57 4.79
N VAL A 66 -10.42 -1.34 4.78
CA VAL A 66 -11.24 -0.17 4.52
C VAL A 66 -11.82 -0.21 3.11
N MET A 67 -10.97 -0.49 2.11
CA MET A 67 -11.42 -0.52 0.73
C MET A 67 -12.40 -1.68 0.49
N ASP A 68 -12.11 -2.84 1.06
CA ASP A 68 -12.97 -4.01 0.92
C ASP A 68 -14.36 -3.77 1.53
N SER A 69 -14.41 -3.05 2.67
CA SER A 69 -15.68 -2.77 3.35
C SER A 69 -16.61 -1.89 2.52
N LYS A 70 -16.09 -1.19 1.53
CA LYS A 70 -16.88 -0.31 0.65
C LYS A 70 -16.89 -0.82 -0.80
N ASP A 71 -16.54 -2.09 -1.01
CA ASP A 71 -16.44 -2.71 -2.33
C ASP A 71 -15.46 -1.98 -3.25
N GLY A 72 -14.43 -1.38 -2.67
CA GLY A 72 -13.40 -0.70 -3.42
C GLY A 72 -12.31 -1.65 -3.87
N ARG A 73 -11.34 -1.11 -4.60
CA ARG A 73 -10.22 -1.87 -5.14
C ARG A 73 -8.90 -1.36 -4.58
N MET A 74 -7.99 -2.27 -4.28
CA MET A 74 -6.64 -1.93 -3.86
C MET A 74 -5.64 -2.74 -4.66
N VAL A 75 -4.64 -2.04 -5.22
CA VAL A 75 -3.58 -2.66 -6.01
C VAL A 75 -2.24 -2.22 -5.46
N ILE A 76 -1.31 -3.16 -5.34
CA ILE A 76 0.09 -2.85 -5.00
C ILE A 76 0.90 -3.20 -6.24
N LYS A 77 1.56 -2.21 -6.83
CA LYS A 77 2.28 -2.43 -8.08
C LYS A 77 3.77 -2.09 -7.98
N ASN A 78 4.53 -2.61 -8.91
CA ASN A 78 5.96 -2.39 -9.04
C ASN A 78 6.74 -2.87 -7.82
N VAL A 79 6.29 -3.98 -7.21
CA VAL A 79 7.03 -4.57 -6.09
C VAL A 79 8.24 -5.31 -6.63
N ASN A 80 9.38 -5.14 -5.95
CA ASN A 80 10.56 -5.92 -6.30
C ASN A 80 10.41 -7.35 -5.78
N GLU A 81 11.34 -8.22 -6.17
CA GLU A 81 11.25 -9.64 -5.84
C GLU A 81 11.24 -9.90 -4.34
N ASP A 82 12.10 -9.21 -3.60
CA ASP A 82 12.19 -9.39 -2.14
C ASP A 82 10.89 -8.96 -1.46
N PHE A 83 10.33 -7.84 -1.88
CA PHE A 83 9.06 -7.34 -1.33
C PHE A 83 7.93 -8.32 -1.66
N TYR A 84 7.91 -8.82 -2.89
CA TYR A 84 6.90 -9.79 -3.31
C TYR A 84 6.97 -11.06 -2.46
N ASP A 85 8.19 -11.56 -2.18
CA ASP A 85 8.37 -12.75 -1.35
C ASP A 85 7.80 -12.53 0.04
N VAL A 86 8.00 -11.35 0.63
CA VAL A 86 7.44 -11.01 1.94
C VAL A 86 5.91 -11.02 1.88
N LEU A 87 5.32 -10.45 0.84
CA LEU A 87 3.87 -10.44 0.67
C LEU A 87 3.32 -11.85 0.52
N LYS A 88 4.03 -12.69 -0.24
CA LYS A 88 3.64 -14.09 -0.44
C LYS A 88 3.70 -14.88 0.85
N LEU A 89 4.80 -14.75 1.59
CA LEU A 89 4.98 -15.47 2.86
C LEU A 89 3.96 -15.03 3.91
N SER A 90 3.50 -13.80 3.83
CA SER A 90 2.52 -13.24 4.76
C SER A 90 1.08 -13.55 4.35
N GLY A 91 0.89 -14.24 3.21
CA GLY A 91 -0.44 -14.60 2.75
C GLY A 91 -1.17 -13.50 1.97
N PHE A 92 -0.52 -12.37 1.74
CA PHE A 92 -1.17 -11.22 1.08
C PHE A 92 -1.49 -11.48 -0.38
N THR A 93 -0.75 -12.39 -1.04
CA THR A 93 -1.02 -12.73 -2.44
C THR A 93 -2.33 -13.46 -2.63
N ASP A 94 -2.92 -13.97 -1.54
CA ASP A 94 -4.18 -14.69 -1.61
C ASP A 94 -5.39 -13.77 -1.79
N PHE A 95 -5.27 -12.48 -1.40
CA PHE A 95 -6.41 -11.58 -1.45
C PHE A 95 -6.10 -10.18 -2.01
N LEU A 96 -4.83 -9.80 -2.16
CA LEU A 96 -4.46 -8.51 -2.74
C LEU A 96 -4.06 -8.66 -4.19
N GLU A 97 -4.38 -7.65 -4.99
CA GLU A 97 -3.85 -7.56 -6.35
C GLU A 97 -2.43 -7.01 -6.26
N ILE A 98 -1.47 -7.78 -6.71
CA ILE A 98 -0.05 -7.42 -6.63
C ILE A 98 0.57 -7.57 -8.01
N GLU A 99 1.21 -6.50 -8.48
CA GLU A 99 1.92 -6.49 -9.75
C GLU A 99 3.41 -6.33 -9.49
N ARG A 100 4.20 -7.28 -9.99
CA ARG A 100 5.65 -7.23 -9.85
C ARG A 100 6.28 -6.39 -10.95
N THR A 101 7.45 -5.88 -10.67
CA THR A 101 8.26 -5.18 -11.68
C THR A 101 8.70 -6.13 -12.79
#